data_82f3df47475868a1188c73bc22e0b5b2
#
_entry.id   82f3df47475868a1188c73bc22e0b5b2
#
_cell.length_a   1.000
_cell.length_b   1.000
_cell.length_c   1.000
_cell.angle_alpha   90.00
_cell.angle_beta   90.00
_cell.angle_gamma   90.00
#
_symmetry.space_group_name_H-M   'P 1'
#
loop_
_entity.id
_entity.type
_entity.pdbx_description
1 polymer ?
#
loop_
_entity_poly.entity_id
_entity_poly.type
_entity_poly.pdbx_seq_one_letter_code
_entity_poly.pdbx_strand_id
1 'polypeptide(L)'
;SSAASMCIRDSIMYNILDGAPPTDKIVYGTTNYVNGDTPIPKMLSQTLQQQGTFFKEVNASVVGHYAGVNTLLTGNYMFTQGLRNKPLTPTIFEYLRRLTGEKATKTWFIGNGIGNSIPLLDYSTHSDYGAQYGANFLAPIVTFGNSGDKHLKNAKVYHPEEELDPMYKMKYFLDNVWYSQGSALPNIGNTEEEKLEIKQFVRDMFQKKDSGSIAFPPISDSGDLQTIGYACEVLKRFKPTLTVIYLSNVDGCHGNFSSYLRSLHRADHGVGHLWDFIQNQVPEMSGNTTMIVAPEHGRNDDPNGPFGSSFLP
;
A
#
# COMPACT_ATOMS: atom_id res chain seq x y z
N SER A 1 -18.48 10.64 6.19
CA SER A 1 -18.68 10.45 4.73
C SER A 1 -17.43 9.84 4.14
N SER A 2 -17.54 8.76 3.38
CA SER A 2 -16.36 8.18 2.75
C SER A 2 -15.71 9.23 1.83
N ALA A 3 -14.38 9.31 1.82
CA ALA A 3 -13.63 10.21 0.94
C ALA A 3 -14.11 10.11 -0.52
N ALA A 4 -14.46 8.90 -0.97
CA ALA A 4 -15.01 8.66 -2.30
C ALA A 4 -16.39 9.32 -2.52
N SER A 5 -17.28 9.31 -1.54
CA SER A 5 -18.62 9.93 -1.67
C SER A 5 -18.55 11.46 -1.68
N MET A 6 -17.65 12.06 -0.89
CA MET A 6 -17.39 13.51 -0.93
C MET A 6 -16.73 13.93 -2.24
N CYS A 7 -15.76 13.17 -2.73
CA CYS A 7 -15.05 13.50 -3.97
C CYS A 7 -15.96 13.72 -5.17
N ILE A 8 -17.08 12.99 -5.26
CA ILE A 8 -17.95 13.09 -6.42
C ILE A 8 -18.89 14.28 -6.32
N ARG A 9 -19.39 14.57 -5.13
CA ARG A 9 -20.22 15.76 -4.91
C ARG A 9 -19.39 17.03 -5.05
N ASP A 10 -18.18 17.00 -4.52
CA ASP A 10 -17.30 18.17 -4.46
C ASP A 10 -16.51 18.38 -5.76
N SER A 11 -16.36 17.33 -6.60
CA SER A 11 -15.66 17.46 -7.88
C SER A 11 -16.25 18.53 -8.80
N ILE A 12 -17.57 18.64 -8.85
CA ILE A 12 -18.26 19.64 -9.63
C ILE A 12 -18.04 21.02 -9.00
N MET A 13 -18.09 21.13 -7.68
CA MET A 13 -17.91 22.38 -6.96
C MET A 13 -16.49 22.93 -7.08
N TYR A 14 -15.48 22.08 -6.93
CA TYR A 14 -14.08 22.48 -7.06
C TYR A 14 -13.71 22.95 -8.47
N ASN A 15 -14.21 22.27 -9.48
CA ASN A 15 -13.99 22.68 -10.86
C ASN A 15 -14.68 24.00 -11.19
N ILE A 16 -15.79 24.30 -10.52
CA ILE A 16 -16.46 25.58 -10.65
C ILE A 16 -15.72 26.70 -9.92
N LEU A 17 -15.17 26.40 -8.72
CA LEU A 17 -14.47 27.37 -7.88
C LEU A 17 -13.09 27.74 -8.45
N ASP A 18 -12.35 26.77 -8.99
CA ASP A 18 -11.05 27.01 -9.64
C ASP A 18 -11.18 27.72 -10.99
N GLY A 19 -12.41 27.90 -11.52
CA GLY A 19 -12.65 28.52 -12.79
C GLY A 19 -12.07 27.79 -14.00
N ALA A 20 -11.49 26.60 -13.77
CA ALA A 20 -10.95 25.76 -14.82
C ALA A 20 -11.96 24.66 -15.18
N PRO A 21 -12.15 24.34 -16.47
CA PRO A 21 -12.93 23.18 -16.85
C PRO A 21 -12.30 21.92 -16.24
N PRO A 22 -13.10 20.96 -15.76
CA PRO A 22 -12.58 19.72 -15.22
C PRO A 22 -11.75 18.99 -16.28
N THR A 23 -10.47 18.83 -16.00
CA THR A 23 -9.58 18.04 -16.86
C THR A 23 -9.80 16.55 -16.69
N ASP A 24 -10.30 16.15 -15.52
CA ASP A 24 -10.60 14.77 -15.18
C ASP A 24 -12.05 14.63 -14.70
N LYS A 25 -12.77 13.66 -15.23
CA LYS A 25 -14.14 13.33 -14.80
C LYS A 25 -14.20 11.86 -14.42
N ILE A 26 -14.67 11.60 -13.23
CA ILE A 26 -15.13 10.24 -12.88
C ILE A 26 -16.59 10.18 -13.33
N VAL A 27 -16.85 9.30 -14.30
CA VAL A 27 -18.22 9.06 -14.77
C VAL A 27 -18.70 7.76 -14.13
N TYR A 28 -19.63 7.89 -13.22
CA TYR A 28 -20.22 6.74 -12.53
C TYR A 28 -20.83 5.74 -13.49
N GLY A 29 -20.57 4.47 -13.21
CA GLY A 29 -21.19 3.38 -13.95
C GLY A 29 -20.64 3.18 -15.36
N THR A 30 -19.69 4.01 -15.79
CA THR A 30 -18.99 3.83 -17.07
C THR A 30 -17.58 3.26 -16.83
N THR A 31 -17.02 2.67 -17.89
CA THR A 31 -15.64 2.20 -17.90
C THR A 31 -14.66 3.30 -18.28
N ASN A 32 -15.15 4.51 -18.50
CA ASN A 32 -14.38 5.57 -19.12
C ASN A 32 -13.95 6.60 -18.09
N TYR A 33 -12.67 6.76 -18.00
CA TYR A 33 -12.02 7.87 -17.35
C TYR A 33 -11.79 8.97 -18.38
N VAL A 34 -12.23 10.18 -18.08
CA VAL A 34 -12.09 11.29 -19.01
C VAL A 34 -11.04 12.27 -18.49
N ASN A 35 -9.80 11.97 -18.74
CA ASN A 35 -8.75 12.96 -18.90
C ASN A 35 -8.24 12.84 -20.35
N GLY A 36 -9.07 13.23 -21.25
CA GLY A 36 -8.74 13.36 -22.65
C GLY A 36 -8.55 12.06 -23.40
N ASP A 37 -7.94 10.99 -22.90
CA ASP A 37 -7.38 10.10 -23.89
C ASP A 37 -7.51 8.59 -23.67
N THR A 38 -7.55 8.06 -22.46
CA THR A 38 -7.55 6.59 -22.33
C THR A 38 -8.62 6.10 -21.37
N PRO A 39 -9.59 5.32 -21.86
CA PRO A 39 -10.58 4.66 -21.01
C PRO A 39 -9.90 3.74 -20.01
N ILE A 40 -10.28 3.82 -18.74
CA ILE A 40 -9.87 2.85 -17.73
C ILE A 40 -10.87 1.69 -17.76
N PRO A 41 -10.45 0.46 -18.05
CA PRO A 41 -11.34 -0.67 -18.14
C PRO A 41 -12.03 -0.96 -16.80
N LYS A 42 -13.31 -1.32 -16.88
CA LYS A 42 -14.02 -1.84 -15.71
C LYS A 42 -13.51 -3.26 -15.42
N MET A 43 -13.01 -3.47 -14.21
CA MET A 43 -12.44 -4.75 -13.81
C MET A 43 -13.48 -5.75 -13.29
N LEU A 44 -14.56 -5.25 -12.71
CA LEU A 44 -15.59 -6.08 -12.08
C LEU A 44 -16.95 -5.85 -12.72
N SER A 45 -17.71 -6.91 -12.92
CA SER A 45 -19.11 -6.84 -13.40
C SER A 45 -20.04 -6.20 -12.38
N GLN A 46 -19.75 -6.41 -11.09
CA GLN A 46 -20.44 -5.79 -9.95
C GLN A 46 -19.43 -5.00 -9.12
N THR A 47 -19.85 -3.87 -8.56
CA THR A 47 -19.00 -3.08 -7.66
C THR A 47 -18.74 -3.84 -6.36
N LEU A 48 -17.61 -3.56 -5.70
CA LEU A 48 -17.34 -4.13 -4.38
C LEU A 48 -18.41 -3.76 -3.35
N GLN A 49 -19.01 -2.57 -3.48
CA GLN A 49 -20.15 -2.17 -2.67
C GLN A 49 -21.37 -3.10 -2.82
N GLN A 50 -21.59 -3.66 -4.01
CA GLN A 50 -22.68 -4.62 -4.26
C GLN A 50 -22.33 -6.02 -3.77
N GLN A 51 -21.06 -6.35 -3.64
CA GLN A 51 -20.57 -7.66 -3.23
C GLN A 51 -20.26 -7.77 -1.73
N GLY A 52 -20.22 -6.66 -1.01
CA GLY A 52 -19.78 -6.62 0.38
C GLY A 52 -20.53 -5.61 1.24
N THR A 53 -19.93 -5.23 2.34
CA THR A 53 -20.47 -4.22 3.26
C THR A 53 -19.81 -2.88 3.02
N PHE A 54 -20.60 -1.85 2.85
CA PHE A 54 -20.14 -0.48 2.68
C PHE A 54 -20.50 0.36 3.92
N PHE A 55 -19.49 0.87 4.59
CA PHE A 55 -19.66 1.79 5.71
C PHE A 55 -19.69 3.23 5.17
N LYS A 56 -20.82 3.90 5.27
CA LYS A 56 -21.03 5.25 4.71
C LYS A 56 -20.28 6.33 5.46
N GLU A 57 -20.08 6.14 6.75
CA GLU A 57 -19.43 7.11 7.63
C GLU A 57 -18.39 6.39 8.48
N VAL A 58 -17.14 6.74 8.27
CA VAL A 58 -16.01 6.28 9.07
C VAL A 58 -15.17 7.49 9.41
N ASN A 59 -14.98 7.73 10.70
CA ASN A 59 -14.16 8.84 11.19
C ASN A 59 -12.79 8.31 11.58
N ALA A 60 -11.74 8.98 11.11
CA ALA A 60 -10.39 8.74 11.60
C ALA A 60 -10.21 9.41 12.97
N SER A 61 -9.61 8.72 13.92
CA SER A 61 -9.32 9.27 15.25
C SER A 61 -8.05 10.11 15.29
N VAL A 62 -7.26 10.05 14.25
CA VAL A 62 -5.98 10.75 14.11
C VAL A 62 -5.80 11.31 12.71
N VAL A 63 -4.95 12.30 12.59
CA VAL A 63 -4.58 12.91 11.31
C VAL A 63 -3.14 12.55 10.93
N GLY A 64 -2.87 12.53 9.64
CA GLY A 64 -1.55 12.26 9.07
C GLY A 64 -1.29 10.80 8.77
N HIS A 65 -0.49 10.58 7.74
CA HIS A 65 -0.28 9.29 7.11
C HIS A 65 0.24 8.22 8.08
N TYR A 66 1.35 8.49 8.73
CA TYR A 66 1.95 7.53 9.66
C TYR A 66 1.01 7.19 10.82
N ALA A 67 0.38 8.21 11.43
CA ALA A 67 -0.53 8.02 12.54
C ALA A 67 -1.80 7.25 12.14
N GLY A 68 -2.36 7.55 10.97
CA GLY A 68 -3.52 6.84 10.42
C GLY A 68 -3.22 5.38 10.18
N VAL A 69 -2.15 5.06 9.45
CA VAL A 69 -1.76 3.67 9.20
C VAL A 69 -1.38 2.95 10.50
N ASN A 70 -0.66 3.61 11.41
CA ASN A 70 -0.37 3.04 12.73
C ASN A 70 -1.66 2.66 13.47
N THR A 71 -2.66 3.54 13.46
CA THR A 71 -3.95 3.26 14.11
C THR A 71 -4.65 2.05 13.47
N LEU A 72 -4.64 1.96 12.15
CA LEU A 72 -5.23 0.82 11.43
C LEU A 72 -4.52 -0.50 11.76
N LEU A 73 -3.19 -0.48 11.91
CA LEU A 73 -2.42 -1.69 12.14
C LEU A 73 -2.33 -2.11 13.61
N THR A 74 -2.46 -1.17 14.54
CA THR A 74 -2.30 -1.46 15.98
C THR A 74 -3.62 -1.39 16.76
N GLY A 75 -4.65 -0.79 16.19
CA GLY A 75 -5.90 -0.48 16.90
C GLY A 75 -5.73 0.62 17.98
N ASN A 76 -4.56 1.25 18.05
CA ASN A 76 -4.24 2.25 19.06
C ASN A 76 -4.12 3.64 18.41
N TYR A 77 -5.07 4.52 18.73
CA TYR A 77 -5.08 5.92 18.30
C TYR A 77 -4.41 6.87 19.30
N MET A 78 -4.10 6.40 20.50
CA MET A 78 -3.36 7.17 21.53
C MET A 78 -1.89 7.20 21.18
N PHE A 79 -1.58 7.87 20.11
CA PHE A 79 -0.24 7.95 19.55
C PHE A 79 0.59 8.97 20.33
N THR A 80 1.40 8.50 21.24
CA THR A 80 2.25 9.35 22.11
C THR A 80 3.68 9.50 21.60
N GLN A 81 4.03 8.78 20.55
CA GLN A 81 5.38 8.79 20.00
C GLN A 81 5.54 9.78 18.86
N GLY A 82 6.73 10.33 18.72
CA GLY A 82 7.08 11.12 17.56
C GLY A 82 6.89 10.34 16.25
N LEU A 83 6.53 11.05 15.20
CA LEU A 83 6.51 10.52 13.86
C LEU A 83 7.87 9.84 13.56
N ARG A 84 7.85 8.72 12.85
CA ARG A 84 9.03 7.95 12.44
C ARG A 84 9.67 7.05 13.50
N ASN A 85 8.97 6.74 14.57
CA ASN A 85 9.35 5.68 15.49
C ASN A 85 8.53 4.42 15.26
N LYS A 86 9.08 3.25 15.55
CA LYS A 86 8.30 2.02 15.56
C LYS A 86 7.18 2.10 16.60
N PRO A 87 6.03 1.47 16.34
CA PRO A 87 4.95 1.38 17.32
C PRO A 87 5.43 0.73 18.62
N LEU A 88 4.90 1.17 19.76
CA LEU A 88 5.03 0.44 21.03
C LEU A 88 3.97 -0.66 21.15
N THR A 89 2.81 -0.42 20.56
CA THR A 89 1.71 -1.40 20.53
C THR A 89 1.95 -2.40 19.40
N PRO A 90 1.79 -3.72 19.66
CA PRO A 90 1.92 -4.72 18.62
C PRO A 90 0.98 -4.48 17.45
N THR A 91 1.47 -4.77 16.27
CA THR A 91 0.68 -4.69 15.03
C THR A 91 -0.19 -5.94 14.85
N ILE A 92 -1.19 -5.84 13.99
CA ILE A 92 -2.03 -6.98 13.60
C ILE A 92 -1.20 -8.16 13.05
N PHE A 93 -0.06 -7.90 12.41
CA PHE A 93 0.86 -8.93 11.93
C PHE A 93 1.43 -9.75 13.09
N GLU A 94 1.88 -9.05 14.13
CA GLU A 94 2.49 -9.66 15.31
C GLU A 94 1.47 -10.47 16.09
N TYR A 95 0.25 -9.96 16.25
CA TYR A 95 -0.83 -10.72 16.87
C TYR A 95 -1.14 -11.99 16.10
N LEU A 96 -1.29 -11.90 14.79
CA LEU A 96 -1.58 -13.06 13.95
C LEU A 96 -0.47 -14.11 14.11
N ARG A 97 0.78 -13.74 13.85
CA ARG A 97 1.90 -14.69 13.85
C ARG A 97 2.14 -15.33 15.22
N ARG A 98 2.08 -14.54 16.28
CA ARG A 98 2.31 -15.07 17.63
C ARG A 98 1.20 -16.01 18.07
N LEU A 99 -0.05 -15.70 17.77
CA LEU A 99 -1.19 -16.48 18.24
C LEU A 99 -1.47 -17.74 17.40
N THR A 100 -1.14 -17.70 16.11
CA THR A 100 -1.43 -18.81 15.20
C THR A 100 -0.20 -19.63 14.84
N GLY A 101 1.01 -19.14 15.15
CA GLY A 101 2.26 -19.79 14.71
C GLY A 101 2.55 -19.62 13.22
N GLU A 102 1.93 -18.66 12.54
CA GLU A 102 2.12 -18.44 11.11
C GLU A 102 3.58 -18.11 10.75
N LYS A 103 4.01 -18.64 9.63
CA LYS A 103 5.33 -18.34 9.06
C LYS A 103 5.43 -16.86 8.67
N ALA A 104 6.66 -16.33 8.62
CA ALA A 104 6.89 -14.95 8.23
C ALA A 104 6.43 -14.67 6.80
N THR A 105 6.57 -15.60 5.87
CA THR A 105 6.08 -15.50 4.49
C THR A 105 4.56 -15.48 4.36
N LYS A 106 3.82 -15.69 5.46
CA LYS A 106 2.36 -15.57 5.47
C LYS A 106 1.85 -14.18 5.87
N THR A 107 2.75 -13.26 6.20
CA THR A 107 2.40 -11.88 6.52
C THR A 107 3.24 -10.90 5.70
N TRP A 108 2.55 -10.02 4.96
CA TRP A 108 3.19 -9.06 4.08
C TRP A 108 2.63 -7.65 4.29
N PHE A 109 3.54 -6.68 4.28
CA PHE A 109 3.20 -5.29 4.18
C PHE A 109 3.83 -4.71 2.91
N ILE A 110 3.00 -4.30 1.97
CA ILE A 110 3.42 -3.85 0.64
C ILE A 110 3.05 -2.37 0.48
N GLY A 111 4.04 -1.52 0.30
CA GLY A 111 3.82 -0.10 0.05
C GLY A 111 4.40 0.31 -1.30
N ASN A 112 3.84 1.34 -1.95
CA ASN A 112 4.38 1.76 -3.23
C ASN A 112 5.82 2.31 -3.11
N GLY A 113 6.19 2.81 -1.93
CA GLY A 113 7.52 3.31 -1.62
C GLY A 113 7.82 3.23 -0.13
N ILE A 114 8.80 4.00 0.31
CA ILE A 114 9.25 4.08 1.70
C ILE A 114 8.87 5.39 2.39
N GLY A 115 8.05 6.21 1.72
CA GLY A 115 7.59 7.50 2.24
C GLY A 115 6.76 7.37 3.51
N ASN A 116 6.61 8.49 4.21
CA ASN A 116 5.82 8.62 5.44
C ASN A 116 6.17 7.61 6.55
N SER A 117 7.39 7.09 6.54
CA SER A 117 7.89 6.11 7.52
C SER A 117 7.06 4.81 7.61
N ILE A 118 6.23 4.53 6.62
CA ILE A 118 5.34 3.36 6.56
C ILE A 118 6.09 2.04 6.82
N PRO A 119 7.31 1.83 6.31
CA PRO A 119 8.06 0.62 6.60
C PRO A 119 8.31 0.33 8.07
N LEU A 120 8.29 1.35 8.94
CA LEU A 120 8.45 1.16 10.38
C LEU A 120 7.28 0.46 11.05
N LEU A 121 6.15 0.33 10.34
CA LEU A 121 4.91 -0.26 10.84
C LEU A 121 4.83 -1.78 10.58
N ASP A 122 5.89 -2.40 10.12
CA ASP A 122 5.96 -3.85 9.88
C ASP A 122 6.05 -4.67 11.17
N TYR A 123 6.50 -4.08 12.28
CA TYR A 123 6.48 -4.62 13.64
C TYR A 123 6.64 -3.52 14.69
N SER A 124 6.35 -3.85 15.94
CA SER A 124 6.47 -2.97 17.10
C SER A 124 7.77 -3.16 17.88
N THR A 125 8.02 -2.29 18.86
CA THR A 125 9.09 -2.47 19.84
C THR A 125 8.61 -3.16 21.12
N HIS A 126 7.43 -3.77 21.11
CA HIS A 126 6.88 -4.44 22.27
C HIS A 126 7.72 -5.66 22.66
N SER A 127 8.05 -5.80 23.95
CA SER A 127 8.96 -6.82 24.46
C SER A 127 8.55 -8.26 24.17
N ASP A 128 7.24 -8.53 24.20
CA ASP A 128 6.69 -9.88 23.99
C ASP A 128 6.34 -10.21 22.55
N TYR A 129 6.44 -9.23 21.66
CA TYR A 129 6.11 -9.32 20.24
C TYR A 129 7.32 -8.96 19.40
N GLY A 130 7.36 -7.78 18.81
CA GLY A 130 8.53 -7.25 18.13
C GLY A 130 8.85 -7.94 16.79
N ALA A 131 10.06 -7.73 16.34
CA ALA A 131 10.52 -8.11 15.01
C ALA A 131 10.27 -9.57 14.65
N GLN A 132 10.49 -10.49 15.60
CA GLN A 132 10.32 -11.93 15.37
C GLN A 132 8.92 -12.35 14.89
N TYR A 133 7.92 -11.50 15.11
CA TYR A 133 6.54 -11.70 14.65
C TYR A 133 6.10 -10.66 13.61
N GLY A 134 7.03 -9.86 13.10
CA GLY A 134 6.75 -8.81 12.12
C GLY A 134 6.36 -9.35 10.74
N ALA A 135 5.96 -8.44 9.85
CA ALA A 135 5.65 -8.74 8.46
C ALA A 135 6.85 -8.53 7.54
N ASN A 136 6.93 -9.31 6.46
CA ASN A 136 7.81 -9.00 5.36
C ASN A 136 7.36 -7.69 4.68
N PHE A 137 8.26 -6.74 4.56
CA PHE A 137 7.98 -5.48 3.90
C PHE A 137 8.52 -5.48 2.45
N LEU A 138 7.68 -5.07 1.52
CA LEU A 138 8.06 -4.90 0.12
C LEU A 138 7.67 -3.50 -0.37
N ALA A 139 8.65 -2.76 -0.90
CA ALA A 139 8.43 -1.52 -1.64
C ALA A 139 8.78 -1.72 -3.13
N PRO A 140 7.83 -2.13 -3.97
CA PRO A 140 8.13 -2.54 -5.35
C PRO A 140 8.83 -1.47 -6.16
N ILE A 141 8.42 -0.20 -6.04
CA ILE A 141 9.03 0.92 -6.78
C ILE A 141 10.50 1.10 -6.41
N VAL A 142 10.84 0.86 -5.15
CA VAL A 142 12.24 0.92 -4.69
C VAL A 142 12.99 -0.35 -5.09
N THR A 143 12.40 -1.53 -4.84
CA THR A 143 13.04 -2.82 -5.07
C THR A 143 13.26 -3.11 -6.56
N PHE A 144 12.25 -2.86 -7.38
CA PHE A 144 12.25 -3.19 -8.82
C PHE A 144 12.32 -1.96 -9.72
N GLY A 145 12.45 -0.77 -9.16
CA GLY A 145 12.71 0.47 -9.89
C GLY A 145 14.17 0.60 -10.31
N ASN A 146 14.52 1.73 -10.91
CA ASN A 146 15.87 1.98 -11.46
C ASN A 146 16.99 1.75 -10.44
N SER A 147 16.77 2.11 -9.17
CA SER A 147 17.75 1.88 -8.12
C SER A 147 17.87 0.40 -7.76
N GLY A 148 16.77 -0.32 -7.68
CA GLY A 148 16.77 -1.75 -7.46
C GLY A 148 17.44 -2.50 -8.60
N ASP A 149 17.10 -2.19 -9.85
CA ASP A 149 17.74 -2.77 -11.03
C ASP A 149 19.26 -2.59 -11.01
N LYS A 150 19.72 -1.40 -10.65
CA LYS A 150 21.16 -1.11 -10.59
C LYS A 150 21.89 -1.93 -9.52
N HIS A 151 21.29 -2.15 -8.38
CA HIS A 151 21.93 -2.77 -7.22
C HIS A 151 21.64 -4.27 -7.08
N LEU A 152 20.48 -4.73 -7.55
CA LEU A 152 20.00 -6.10 -7.33
C LEU A 152 20.06 -6.98 -8.58
N LYS A 153 19.80 -6.44 -9.77
CA LYS A 153 19.68 -7.19 -11.02
C LYS A 153 20.94 -7.98 -11.39
N ASN A 154 22.12 -7.42 -11.13
CA ASN A 154 23.40 -8.01 -11.51
C ASN A 154 23.99 -8.94 -10.45
N ALA A 155 23.38 -9.09 -9.32
CA ALA A 155 23.92 -9.91 -8.26
C ALA A 155 23.68 -11.40 -8.53
N LYS A 156 24.73 -12.20 -8.40
CA LYS A 156 24.72 -13.62 -8.78
C LYS A 156 24.04 -14.52 -7.77
N VAL A 157 24.10 -14.18 -6.50
CA VAL A 157 23.49 -14.93 -5.41
C VAL A 157 23.15 -13.95 -4.29
N TYR A 158 21.88 -13.80 -4.01
CA TYR A 158 21.42 -12.88 -2.98
C TYR A 158 21.00 -13.63 -1.72
N HIS A 159 21.58 -13.27 -0.63
CA HIS A 159 21.02 -13.57 0.67
C HIS A 159 20.09 -12.40 1.05
N PRO A 160 18.82 -12.60 1.40
CA PRO A 160 17.93 -11.48 1.75
C PRO A 160 18.50 -10.57 2.83
N GLU A 161 19.26 -11.09 3.76
CA GLU A 161 19.93 -10.31 4.80
C GLU A 161 21.15 -9.55 4.32
N GLU A 162 21.85 -10.04 3.30
CA GLU A 162 23.07 -9.43 2.79
C GLU A 162 22.83 -8.47 1.64
N GLU A 163 21.79 -8.68 0.87
CA GLU A 163 21.62 -8.02 -0.43
C GLU A 163 20.34 -7.22 -0.57
N LEU A 164 19.31 -7.57 0.12
CA LEU A 164 18.28 -6.62 0.50
C LEU A 164 18.80 -5.68 1.59
N ASP A 165 19.91 -6.04 2.25
CA ASP A 165 20.53 -5.24 3.29
C ASP A 165 20.86 -3.79 2.85
N PRO A 166 21.43 -3.51 1.66
CA PRO A 166 21.62 -2.12 1.23
C PRO A 166 20.32 -1.35 1.10
N MET A 167 19.23 -2.01 0.70
CA MET A 167 17.93 -1.37 0.59
C MET A 167 17.25 -1.23 1.94
N TYR A 168 17.35 -2.21 2.80
CA TYR A 168 16.91 -2.11 4.19
C TYR A 168 17.75 -1.11 4.97
N LYS A 169 19.06 -1.04 4.75
CA LYS A 169 19.94 -0.03 5.34
C LYS A 169 19.64 1.35 4.81
N MET A 170 19.38 1.50 3.53
CA MET A 170 18.96 2.77 2.95
C MET A 170 17.61 3.19 3.53
N LYS A 171 16.65 2.28 3.58
CA LYS A 171 15.37 2.51 4.23
C LYS A 171 15.55 2.90 5.69
N TYR A 172 16.29 2.10 6.45
CA TYR A 172 16.56 2.36 7.86
C TYR A 172 17.28 3.69 8.06
N PHE A 173 18.23 4.02 7.22
CA PHE A 173 18.92 5.31 7.22
C PHE A 173 17.95 6.46 6.92
N LEU A 174 17.11 6.34 5.91
CA LEU A 174 16.12 7.36 5.56
C LEU A 174 15.07 7.54 6.66
N ASP A 175 14.65 6.46 7.30
CA ASP A 175 13.65 6.48 8.35
C ASP A 175 14.21 6.93 9.71
N ASN A 176 15.50 6.72 9.96
CA ASN A 176 16.13 6.93 11.27
C ASN A 176 17.28 7.94 11.25
N VAL A 177 17.56 8.57 10.13
CA VAL A 177 18.63 9.59 10.02
C VAL A 177 18.48 10.72 11.02
N TRP A 178 17.26 10.99 11.46
CA TRP A 178 16.92 12.00 12.46
C TRP A 178 16.93 11.47 13.90
N TYR A 179 17.01 10.19 14.09
CA TYR A 179 16.92 9.50 15.37
C TYR A 179 18.00 8.43 15.40
N SER A 180 19.20 8.79 15.76
CA SER A 180 20.39 7.95 15.86
C SER A 180 20.20 6.69 16.73
N GLN A 181 19.30 5.81 16.36
CA GLN A 181 19.11 4.52 17.04
C GLN A 181 19.71 3.40 16.23
N GLY A 182 20.64 2.75 16.88
CA GLY A 182 21.51 1.67 16.43
C GLY A 182 20.84 0.59 15.60
N SER A 183 21.36 0.20 14.72
CA SER A 183 22.35 -0.49 14.03
C SER A 183 22.03 -1.88 13.50
N ALA A 184 21.13 -2.70 13.99
CA ALA A 184 20.88 -4.03 13.46
C ALA A 184 19.57 -4.07 12.68
N LEU A 185 19.62 -4.56 11.44
CA LEU A 185 18.42 -4.91 10.70
C LEU A 185 17.69 -6.01 11.47
N PRO A 186 16.42 -5.80 11.80
CA PRO A 186 15.70 -6.78 12.59
C PRO A 186 15.41 -8.03 11.76
N ASN A 187 15.72 -9.18 12.32
CA ASN A 187 15.23 -10.44 11.80
C ASN A 187 13.74 -10.56 12.11
N ILE A 188 12.91 -10.48 11.10
CA ILE A 188 11.46 -10.67 11.23
C ILE A 188 11.06 -12.16 11.35
N GLY A 189 11.98 -13.03 11.69
CA GLY A 189 11.71 -14.43 11.97
C GLY A 189 11.47 -15.30 10.73
N ASN A 190 11.98 -14.91 9.56
CA ASN A 190 12.06 -15.81 8.41
C ASN A 190 13.03 -16.95 8.70
N THR A 191 12.66 -18.19 8.40
CA THR A 191 13.58 -19.31 8.36
C THR A 191 14.51 -19.21 7.16
N GLU A 192 15.58 -20.02 7.12
CA GLU A 192 16.48 -20.05 5.97
C GLU A 192 15.76 -20.48 4.68
N GLU A 193 14.80 -21.39 4.78
CA GLU A 193 13.97 -21.81 3.65
C GLU A 193 13.10 -20.65 3.15
N GLU A 194 12.48 -19.91 4.07
CA GLU A 194 11.67 -18.72 3.73
C GLU A 194 12.53 -17.63 3.07
N LYS A 195 13.74 -17.40 3.58
CA LYS A 195 14.69 -16.45 2.97
C LYS A 195 15.07 -16.87 1.55
N LEU A 196 15.33 -18.15 1.32
CA LEU A 196 15.60 -18.68 -0.02
C LEU A 196 14.40 -18.54 -0.94
N GLU A 197 13.19 -18.75 -0.43
CA GLU A 197 11.96 -18.56 -1.20
C GLU A 197 11.74 -17.10 -1.59
N ILE A 198 11.90 -16.17 -0.66
CA ILE A 198 11.82 -14.72 -0.93
C ILE A 198 12.88 -14.31 -1.97
N LYS A 199 14.09 -14.81 -1.84
CA LYS A 199 15.18 -14.57 -2.77
C LYS A 199 14.84 -15.04 -4.19
N GLN A 200 14.32 -16.24 -4.32
CA GLN A 200 13.89 -16.75 -5.61
C GLN A 200 12.74 -15.91 -6.17
N PHE A 201 11.78 -15.54 -5.34
CA PHE A 201 10.70 -14.62 -5.72
C PHE A 201 11.24 -13.30 -6.30
N VAL A 202 12.21 -12.66 -5.63
CA VAL A 202 12.81 -11.40 -6.12
C VAL A 202 13.45 -11.60 -7.49
N ARG A 203 14.17 -12.69 -7.71
CA ARG A 203 14.76 -13.03 -9.03
C ARG A 203 13.69 -13.22 -10.09
N ASP A 204 12.66 -13.99 -9.78
CA ASP A 204 11.55 -14.25 -10.69
C ASP A 204 10.86 -12.92 -11.08
N MET A 205 10.75 -11.98 -10.15
CA MET A 205 10.16 -10.67 -10.42
C MET A 205 11.01 -9.83 -11.38
N PHE A 206 12.35 -9.84 -11.27
CA PHE A 206 13.20 -9.19 -12.25
C PHE A 206 13.05 -9.81 -13.64
N GLN A 207 13.01 -11.14 -13.73
CA GLN A 207 12.80 -11.83 -15.00
C GLN A 207 11.42 -11.50 -15.61
N LYS A 208 10.37 -11.50 -14.78
CA LYS A 208 9.02 -11.13 -15.21
C LYS A 208 8.93 -9.68 -15.64
N LYS A 209 9.60 -8.77 -14.95
CA LYS A 209 9.68 -7.37 -15.32
C LYS A 209 10.32 -7.21 -16.69
N ASP A 210 11.46 -7.86 -16.93
CA ASP A 210 12.18 -7.81 -18.21
C ASP A 210 11.35 -8.40 -19.36
N SER A 211 10.56 -9.44 -19.10
CA SER A 211 9.69 -10.07 -20.09
C SER A 211 8.30 -9.41 -20.21
N GLY A 212 8.00 -8.42 -19.38
CA GLY A 212 6.68 -7.78 -19.36
C GLY A 212 5.55 -8.68 -18.87
N SER A 213 5.85 -9.71 -18.07
CA SER A 213 4.86 -10.71 -17.61
C SER A 213 4.41 -10.56 -16.16
N ILE A 214 4.70 -9.43 -15.52
CA ILE A 214 4.10 -9.09 -14.22
C ILE A 214 2.58 -8.92 -14.39
N ALA A 215 1.83 -9.39 -13.41
CA ALA A 215 0.36 -9.29 -13.39
C ALA A 215 -0.12 -7.85 -13.09
N PHE A 216 0.34 -6.88 -13.89
CA PHE A 216 -0.11 -5.51 -13.78
C PHE A 216 -1.57 -5.35 -14.20
N PRO A 217 -2.30 -4.39 -13.60
CA PRO A 217 -3.57 -3.94 -14.15
C PRO A 217 -3.42 -3.50 -15.61
N PRO A 218 -4.47 -3.57 -16.42
CA PRO A 218 -4.45 -3.11 -17.82
C PRO A 218 -3.93 -1.68 -17.98
N ILE A 219 -4.21 -0.82 -17.02
CA ILE A 219 -3.55 0.47 -16.85
C ILE A 219 -2.60 0.37 -15.67
N SER A 220 -1.33 0.68 -15.88
CA SER A 220 -0.27 0.57 -14.86
C SER A 220 0.68 1.78 -14.87
N ASP A 221 0.11 2.96 -15.11
CA ASP A 221 0.81 4.23 -15.30
C ASP A 221 1.11 4.99 -14.00
N SER A 222 0.87 4.38 -12.85
CA SER A 222 1.13 4.97 -11.54
C SER A 222 1.84 4.00 -10.59
N GLY A 223 2.49 4.55 -9.56
CA GLY A 223 3.16 3.76 -8.54
C GLY A 223 2.20 2.81 -7.80
N ASP A 224 0.99 3.26 -7.52
CA ASP A 224 -0.03 2.43 -6.88
C ASP A 224 -0.44 1.24 -7.76
N LEU A 225 -0.66 1.44 -9.06
CA LEU A 225 -1.02 0.36 -9.98
C LEU A 225 0.12 -0.64 -10.18
N GLN A 226 1.37 -0.17 -10.22
CA GLN A 226 2.53 -1.05 -10.23
C GLN A 226 2.63 -1.85 -8.92
N THR A 227 2.37 -1.22 -7.79
CA THR A 227 2.34 -1.89 -6.49
C THR A 227 1.29 -3.00 -6.45
N ILE A 228 0.11 -2.77 -7.00
CA ILE A 228 -0.94 -3.80 -7.14
C ILE A 228 -0.44 -4.99 -7.97
N GLY A 229 0.22 -4.76 -9.09
CA GLY A 229 0.76 -5.86 -9.90
C GLY A 229 1.76 -6.73 -9.13
N TYR A 230 2.70 -6.12 -8.42
CA TYR A 230 3.63 -6.87 -7.57
C TYR A 230 2.94 -7.53 -6.37
N ALA A 231 1.90 -6.91 -5.81
CA ALA A 231 1.09 -7.53 -4.77
C ALA A 231 0.39 -8.79 -5.29
N CYS A 232 -0.16 -8.78 -6.49
CA CYS A 232 -0.70 -9.97 -7.14
C CYS A 232 0.32 -11.12 -7.22
N GLU A 233 1.57 -10.81 -7.55
CA GLU A 233 2.63 -11.81 -7.60
C GLU A 233 3.00 -12.35 -6.20
N VAL A 234 2.99 -11.51 -5.17
CA VAL A 234 3.17 -11.94 -3.77
C VAL A 234 2.02 -12.87 -3.36
N LEU A 235 0.78 -12.50 -3.64
CA LEU A 235 -0.39 -13.31 -3.32
C LEU A 235 -0.32 -14.67 -4.02
N LYS A 236 0.04 -14.70 -5.28
CA LYS A 236 0.18 -15.94 -6.06
C LYS A 236 1.29 -16.84 -5.54
N ARG A 237 2.43 -16.27 -5.14
CA ARG A 237 3.60 -17.04 -4.69
C ARG A 237 3.43 -17.56 -3.28
N PHE A 238 3.10 -16.69 -2.34
CA PHE A 238 3.16 -16.98 -0.91
C PHE A 238 1.80 -17.35 -0.31
N LYS A 239 0.70 -16.98 -0.98
CA LYS A 239 -0.67 -17.18 -0.47
C LYS A 239 -0.78 -16.79 0.99
N PRO A 240 -0.48 -15.52 1.30
CA PRO A 240 -0.39 -15.04 2.67
C PRO A 240 -1.73 -15.10 3.39
N THR A 241 -1.67 -15.29 4.70
CA THR A 241 -2.83 -15.22 5.59
C THR A 241 -3.25 -13.77 5.80
N LEU A 242 -2.28 -12.85 5.82
CA LEU A 242 -2.54 -11.41 5.96
C LEU A 242 -1.62 -10.60 5.06
N THR A 243 -2.21 -9.74 4.26
CA THR A 243 -1.49 -8.77 3.45
C THR A 243 -2.10 -7.39 3.66
N VAL A 244 -1.27 -6.42 3.96
CA VAL A 244 -1.64 -5.01 3.92
C VAL A 244 -0.99 -4.37 2.70
N ILE A 245 -1.76 -3.65 1.90
CA ILE A 245 -1.27 -2.94 0.72
C ILE A 245 -1.56 -1.46 0.93
N TYR A 246 -0.50 -0.65 0.94
CA TYR A 246 -0.59 0.78 1.11
C TYR A 246 -0.42 1.49 -0.23
N LEU A 247 -1.47 2.22 -0.63
CA LEU A 247 -1.51 3.01 -1.86
C LEU A 247 -1.43 4.49 -1.49
N SER A 248 -0.44 5.21 -1.98
CA SER A 248 -0.14 6.58 -1.54
C SER A 248 -0.42 7.66 -2.58
N ASN A 249 -0.72 7.31 -3.83
CA ASN A 249 -0.86 8.31 -4.89
C ASN A 249 -2.09 9.22 -4.71
N VAL A 250 -3.08 8.78 -3.93
CA VAL A 250 -4.26 9.60 -3.59
C VAL A 250 -3.87 10.87 -2.82
N ASP A 251 -2.72 10.86 -2.11
CA ASP A 251 -2.14 12.02 -1.46
C ASP A 251 -1.73 13.14 -2.45
N GLY A 252 -1.70 12.88 -3.73
CA GLY A 252 -1.58 13.88 -4.80
C GLY A 252 -2.66 14.97 -4.76
N CYS A 253 -3.65 14.84 -3.88
CA CYS A 253 -4.66 15.86 -3.56
C CYS A 253 -4.07 17.22 -3.13
N HIS A 254 -2.83 17.23 -2.61
CA HIS A 254 -2.14 18.47 -2.24
C HIS A 254 -1.79 19.37 -3.42
N GLY A 255 -1.64 18.82 -4.61
CA GLY A 255 -1.31 19.57 -5.81
C GLY A 255 -2.52 20.24 -6.46
N ASN A 256 -3.51 19.46 -6.77
CA ASN A 256 -4.79 19.92 -7.32
C ASN A 256 -5.84 18.80 -7.27
N PHE A 257 -7.09 19.16 -7.42
CA PHE A 257 -8.21 18.23 -7.30
C PHE A 257 -8.29 17.24 -8.46
N SER A 258 -7.91 17.63 -9.67
CA SER A 258 -7.87 16.73 -10.82
C SER A 258 -6.85 15.60 -10.62
N SER A 259 -5.69 15.90 -10.05
CA SER A 259 -4.69 14.88 -9.68
C SER A 259 -5.21 13.92 -8.61
N TYR A 260 -5.97 14.43 -7.66
CA TYR A 260 -6.65 13.61 -6.65
C TYR A 260 -7.65 12.65 -7.30
N LEU A 261 -8.55 13.14 -8.13
CA LEU A 261 -9.53 12.30 -8.83
C LEU A 261 -8.87 11.24 -9.71
N ARG A 262 -7.81 11.63 -10.41
CA ARG A 262 -7.01 10.72 -11.23
C ARG A 262 -6.42 9.59 -10.39
N SER A 263 -5.81 9.92 -9.27
CA SER A 263 -5.21 8.93 -8.37
C SER A 263 -6.27 8.02 -7.74
N LEU A 264 -7.40 8.59 -7.33
CA LEU A 264 -8.51 7.82 -6.79
C LEU A 264 -9.09 6.83 -7.82
N HIS A 265 -9.27 7.26 -9.06
CA HIS A 265 -9.77 6.40 -10.13
C HIS A 265 -8.79 5.25 -10.45
N ARG A 266 -7.48 5.53 -10.41
CA ARG A 266 -6.45 4.50 -10.54
C ARG A 266 -6.44 3.53 -9.37
N ALA A 267 -6.56 4.02 -8.15
CA ALA A 267 -6.65 3.17 -6.96
C ALA A 267 -7.88 2.25 -7.04
N ASP A 268 -9.04 2.77 -7.43
CA ASP A 268 -10.26 1.98 -7.66
C ASP A 268 -10.05 0.88 -8.71
N HIS A 269 -9.45 1.23 -9.85
CA HIS A 269 -9.10 0.27 -10.89
C HIS A 269 -8.14 -0.81 -10.38
N GLY A 270 -7.11 -0.42 -9.64
CA GLY A 270 -6.15 -1.34 -9.05
C GLY A 270 -6.77 -2.30 -8.03
N VAL A 271 -7.63 -1.78 -7.15
CA VAL A 271 -8.36 -2.61 -6.18
C VAL A 271 -9.30 -3.59 -6.88
N GLY A 272 -9.99 -3.15 -7.93
CA GLY A 272 -10.82 -4.03 -8.75
C GLY A 272 -10.01 -5.13 -9.43
N HIS A 273 -8.84 -4.81 -9.99
CA HIS A 273 -7.92 -5.78 -10.57
C HIS A 273 -7.42 -6.79 -9.53
N LEU A 274 -7.02 -6.31 -8.36
CA LEU A 274 -6.55 -7.17 -7.27
C LEU A 274 -7.62 -8.18 -6.86
N TRP A 275 -8.87 -7.73 -6.73
CA TRP A 275 -9.98 -8.61 -6.38
C TRP A 275 -10.26 -9.64 -7.46
N ASP A 276 -10.32 -9.23 -8.72
CA ASP A 276 -10.47 -10.14 -9.86
C ASP A 276 -9.34 -11.17 -9.91
N PHE A 277 -8.10 -10.73 -9.72
CA PHE A 277 -6.93 -11.61 -9.70
C PHE A 277 -7.02 -12.66 -8.59
N ILE A 278 -7.40 -12.27 -7.36
CA ILE A 278 -7.57 -13.21 -6.24
C ILE A 278 -8.63 -14.26 -6.61
N GLN A 279 -9.76 -13.84 -7.13
CA GLN A 279 -10.87 -14.75 -7.42
C GLN A 279 -10.58 -15.71 -8.60
N ASN A 280 -9.81 -15.27 -9.59
CA ASN A 280 -9.65 -16.01 -10.84
C ASN A 280 -8.26 -16.60 -11.07
N GLN A 281 -7.23 -16.11 -10.37
CA GLN A 281 -5.83 -16.51 -10.60
C GLN A 281 -5.16 -17.18 -9.39
N VAL A 282 -5.80 -17.17 -8.22
CA VAL A 282 -5.28 -17.80 -7.00
C VAL A 282 -6.35 -18.71 -6.40
N PRO A 283 -6.50 -19.92 -6.91
CA PRO A 283 -7.60 -20.83 -6.53
C PRO A 283 -7.72 -21.06 -5.01
N GLU A 284 -6.61 -21.12 -4.30
CA GLU A 284 -6.58 -21.34 -2.86
C GLU A 284 -7.11 -20.16 -2.05
N MET A 285 -7.14 -18.97 -2.65
CA MET A 285 -7.66 -17.74 -2.04
C MET A 285 -9.06 -17.38 -2.54
N SER A 286 -9.46 -17.92 -3.68
CA SER A 286 -10.78 -17.69 -4.26
C SER A 286 -11.88 -18.15 -3.32
N GLY A 287 -12.86 -17.28 -3.06
CA GLY A 287 -13.94 -17.55 -2.12
C GLY A 287 -13.55 -17.67 -0.64
N ASN A 288 -12.25 -17.50 -0.32
CA ASN A 288 -11.70 -17.62 1.02
C ASN A 288 -10.88 -16.39 1.44
N THR A 289 -11.15 -15.25 0.84
CA THR A 289 -10.46 -14.00 1.13
C THR A 289 -11.44 -12.93 1.52
N THR A 290 -11.15 -12.21 2.59
CA THR A 290 -11.82 -10.97 2.96
C THR A 290 -10.91 -9.81 2.59
N MET A 291 -11.42 -8.87 1.79
CA MET A 291 -10.71 -7.64 1.45
C MET A 291 -11.34 -6.45 2.16
N ILE A 292 -10.54 -5.68 2.87
CA ILE A 292 -10.95 -4.45 3.54
C ILE A 292 -10.26 -3.29 2.83
N VAL A 293 -11.02 -2.32 2.35
CA VAL A 293 -10.52 -1.08 1.75
C VAL A 293 -10.91 0.07 2.66
N ALA A 294 -9.91 0.77 3.18
CA ALA A 294 -10.13 1.86 4.11
C ALA A 294 -9.16 3.02 3.82
N PRO A 295 -9.60 4.29 3.98
CA PRO A 295 -8.67 5.41 4.03
C PRO A 295 -7.95 5.42 5.37
N GLU A 296 -6.74 5.96 5.41
CA GLU A 296 -5.98 6.13 6.65
C GLU A 296 -6.44 7.33 7.47
N HIS A 297 -6.95 8.36 6.81
CA HIS A 297 -7.56 9.56 7.39
C HIS A 297 -8.48 10.24 6.39
N GLY A 298 -9.22 11.24 6.86
CA GLY A 298 -10.07 12.07 6.03
C GLY A 298 -9.32 13.21 5.36
N ARG A 299 -10.05 14.00 4.59
CA ARG A 299 -9.58 15.24 4.01
C ARG A 299 -10.46 16.39 4.49
N ASN A 300 -9.89 17.60 4.56
CA ASN A 300 -10.63 18.81 4.84
C ASN A 300 -11.79 18.98 3.84
N ASP A 301 -12.98 19.25 4.34
CA ASP A 301 -14.18 19.50 3.55
C ASP A 301 -14.42 21.00 3.28
N ASP A 302 -13.58 21.91 3.79
CA ASP A 302 -13.64 23.33 3.47
C ASP A 302 -13.23 23.56 2.02
N PRO A 303 -14.17 23.91 1.13
CA PRO A 303 -13.87 24.15 -0.28
C PRO A 303 -12.97 25.37 -0.51
N ASN A 304 -12.89 26.26 0.47
CA ASN A 304 -12.04 27.47 0.42
C ASN A 304 -10.73 27.29 1.18
N GLY A 305 -10.55 26.15 1.83
CA GLY A 305 -9.32 25.82 2.52
C GLY A 305 -8.17 25.57 1.56
N PRO A 306 -6.93 25.95 1.93
CA PRO A 306 -5.77 25.63 1.12
C PRO A 306 -5.64 24.12 0.95
N PHE A 307 -5.47 23.68 -0.29
CA PHE A 307 -5.28 22.29 -0.69
C PHE A 307 -4.05 21.67 -0.04
N GLY A 308 -3.79 21.71 1.14
CA GLY A 308 -2.56 21.15 1.69
C GLY A 308 -2.36 21.34 3.18
N SER A 309 -3.28 22.00 3.85
CA SER A 309 -2.98 22.45 5.21
C SER A 309 -3.80 21.82 6.31
N SER A 310 -4.80 21.00 6.01
CA SER A 310 -5.61 20.47 7.10
C SER A 310 -6.11 19.05 6.84
N PHE A 311 -5.57 18.17 7.61
CA PHE A 311 -6.16 16.87 7.85
C PHE A 311 -7.28 17.06 8.89
N LEU A 312 -8.45 16.50 8.63
CA LEU A 312 -9.49 16.38 9.64
C LEU A 312 -9.43 15.00 10.29
N PRO A 313 -9.63 14.93 11.61
CA PRO A 313 -9.71 13.66 12.32
C PRO A 313 -10.88 12.79 11.85
#